data_82bc2493a3a210999b5c7cbe93ea8992
#
_entry.id   82bc2493a3a210999b5c7cbe93ea8992
#
_cell.length_a   1.000
_cell.length_b   1.000
_cell.length_c   1.000
_cell.angle_alpha   90.00
_cell.angle_beta   90.00
_cell.angle_gamma   90.00
#
_symmetry.space_group_name_H-M   'P 1'
#
loop_
_entity.id
_entity.type
_entity.pdbx_description
1 polymer ?
#
loop_
_entity_poly.entity_id
_entity_poly.type
_entity_poly.pdbx_seq_one_letter_code
_entity_poly.pdbx_strand_id
1 'polypeptide(L)'
;MKLAIIDIGSNSVRLLLATYENNEWRYEPKQLWTTRLGQRNTDGTLRDESMEASYQAFTDIQKIANEYGADYCFGFATSAVREAANGLAFMERINEYCPMEWRILSGAEIGRASCRERV
;
A
#
# COMPACT_ATOMS: atom_id res chain seq x y z
N MET A 1 14.52 -13.55 5.40
CA MET A 1 13.68 -12.39 5.75
C MET A 1 12.59 -12.21 4.70
N LYS A 2 11.36 -12.13 5.15
CA LYS A 2 10.20 -11.99 4.26
C LYS A 2 9.54 -10.65 4.46
N LEU A 3 9.23 -9.96 3.36
CA LEU A 3 8.65 -8.63 3.35
C LEU A 3 7.33 -8.60 2.57
N ALA A 4 6.38 -7.82 3.05
CA ALA A 4 5.19 -7.44 2.30
C ALA A 4 5.28 -5.94 2.04
N ILE A 5 5.27 -5.55 0.79
CA ILE A 5 5.38 -4.16 0.36
C ILE A 5 4.08 -3.78 -0.33
N ILE A 6 3.39 -2.78 0.21
CA ILE A 6 2.08 -2.36 -0.28
C ILE A 6 2.16 -0.94 -0.79
N ASP A 7 1.69 -0.73 -2.01
CA ASP A 7 1.66 0.56 -2.66
C ASP A 7 0.21 0.98 -2.88
N ILE A 8 -0.20 2.09 -2.25
CA ILE A 8 -1.52 2.67 -2.45
C ILE A 8 -1.41 3.76 -3.53
N GLY A 9 -1.80 3.40 -4.74
CA GLY A 9 -1.84 4.33 -5.85
C GLY A 9 -3.22 4.94 -6.04
N SER A 10 -3.33 5.86 -7.00
CA SER A 10 -4.59 6.53 -7.32
C SER A 10 -5.59 5.59 -8.00
N ASN A 11 -5.14 4.58 -8.71
CA ASN A 11 -6.00 3.64 -9.42
C ASN A 11 -6.14 2.29 -8.72
N SER A 12 -5.07 1.82 -8.08
CA SER A 12 -5.03 0.47 -7.49
C SER A 12 -4.12 0.42 -6.27
N VAL A 13 -4.39 -0.58 -5.43
CA VAL A 13 -3.49 -1.00 -4.37
C VAL A 13 -2.73 -2.21 -4.88
N ARG A 14 -1.41 -2.23 -4.67
CA ARG A 14 -0.53 -3.31 -5.14
C ARG A 14 0.21 -3.93 -3.97
N LEU A 15 0.35 -5.25 -4.02
CA LEU A 15 1.11 -6.01 -3.02
C LEU A 15 2.25 -6.73 -3.71
N LEU A 16 3.46 -6.53 -3.20
CA LEU A 16 4.64 -7.28 -3.59
C LEU A 16 5.15 -8.04 -2.37
N LEU A 17 5.26 -9.36 -2.50
CA LEU A 17 5.89 -10.21 -1.49
C LEU A 17 7.32 -10.52 -1.94
N ALA A 18 8.26 -10.37 -1.02
CA ALA A 18 9.67 -10.57 -1.30
C ALA A 18 10.33 -11.37 -0.20
N THR A 19 11.26 -12.23 -0.58
CA THR A 19 12.09 -13.00 0.36
C THR A 19 13.56 -12.70 0.09
N TYR A 20 14.30 -12.37 1.15
CA TYR A 20 15.75 -12.20 1.08
C TYR A 20 16.43 -13.36 1.77
N GLU A 21 17.14 -14.17 1.01
CA GLU A 21 17.89 -15.33 1.48
C GLU A 21 19.17 -15.49 0.65
N ASN A 22 20.27 -15.90 1.29
CA ASN A 22 21.54 -16.19 0.62
C ASN A 22 22.03 -15.03 -0.27
N ASN A 23 21.87 -13.80 0.21
CA ASN A 23 22.22 -12.57 -0.49
C ASN A 23 21.45 -12.35 -1.79
N GLU A 24 20.30 -13.00 -1.95
CA GLU A 24 19.43 -12.87 -3.12
C GLU A 24 18.02 -12.50 -2.73
N TRP A 25 17.40 -11.65 -3.56
CA TRP A 25 15.98 -11.34 -3.46
C TRP A 25 15.19 -12.24 -4.38
N ARG A 26 14.09 -12.77 -3.87
CA ARG A 26 13.09 -13.48 -4.67
C ARG A 26 11.75 -12.77 -4.48
N TYR A 27 11.03 -12.60 -5.58
CA TYR A 27 9.76 -11.87 -5.61
C TYR A 27 8.65 -12.78 -6.08
N GLU A 28 7.51 -12.72 -5.37
CA GLU A 28 6.29 -13.34 -5.85
C GLU A 28 5.64 -12.41 -6.89
N PRO A 29 4.75 -12.94 -7.77
CA PRO A 29 4.01 -12.08 -8.69
C PRO A 29 3.23 -11.01 -7.95
N LYS A 30 3.25 -9.79 -8.47
CA LYS A 30 2.50 -8.67 -7.89
C LYS A 30 1.01 -8.94 -7.95
N GLN A 31 0.31 -8.64 -6.86
CA GLN A 31 -1.13 -8.69 -6.80
C GLN A 31 -1.69 -7.28 -6.79
N LEU A 32 -2.86 -7.10 -7.37
CA LEU A 32 -3.41 -5.77 -7.63
C LEU A 32 -4.91 -5.77 -7.33
N TRP A 33 -5.35 -4.75 -6.63
CA TRP A 33 -6.76 -4.49 -6.36
C TRP A 33 -7.12 -3.11 -6.88
N THR A 34 -8.13 -3.01 -7.74
CA THR A 34 -8.60 -1.73 -8.28
C THR A 34 -9.46 -1.03 -7.26
N THR A 35 -9.04 0.10 -6.77
CA THR A 35 -9.71 0.86 -5.71
C THR A 35 -10.16 2.24 -6.14
N ARG A 36 -9.49 2.84 -7.14
CA ARG A 36 -9.81 4.14 -7.73
C ARG A 36 -9.84 5.29 -6.71
N LEU A 37 -8.90 5.29 -5.78
CA LEU A 37 -8.79 6.36 -4.77
C LEU A 37 -8.56 7.75 -5.38
N GLY A 38 -8.04 7.82 -6.60
CA GLY A 38 -7.85 9.09 -7.30
C GLY A 38 -9.15 9.72 -7.78
N GLN A 39 -10.25 8.96 -7.85
CA GLN A 39 -11.57 9.50 -8.16
C GLN A 39 -12.16 10.11 -6.89
N ARG A 40 -12.32 11.43 -6.90
CA ARG A 40 -12.75 12.20 -5.72
C ARG A 40 -14.20 12.66 -5.83
N ASN A 41 -14.80 12.93 -4.67
CA ASN A 41 -16.02 13.70 -4.60
C ASN A 41 -15.75 15.16 -5.01
N THR A 42 -16.80 15.92 -5.29
CA THR A 42 -16.67 17.33 -5.69
C THR A 42 -16.02 18.19 -4.63
N ASP A 43 -16.12 17.80 -3.35
CA ASP A 43 -15.49 18.49 -2.23
C ASP A 43 -14.02 18.07 -1.98
N GLY A 44 -13.47 17.20 -2.81
CA GLY A 44 -12.09 16.72 -2.71
C GLY A 44 -11.87 15.57 -1.74
N THR A 45 -12.94 15.03 -1.15
CA THR A 45 -12.82 13.85 -0.28
C THR A 45 -12.73 12.56 -1.09
N LEU A 46 -12.15 11.53 -0.47
CA LEU A 46 -12.16 10.18 -1.04
C LEU A 46 -13.59 9.64 -1.08
N ARG A 47 -13.93 8.95 -2.14
CA ARG A 47 -15.27 8.37 -2.32
C ARG A 47 -15.46 7.16 -1.41
N ASP A 48 -16.67 7.02 -0.87
CA ASP A 48 -17.01 5.88 0.00
C ASP A 48 -16.74 4.54 -0.68
N GLU A 49 -17.09 4.44 -1.96
CA GLU A 49 -16.88 3.22 -2.76
C GLU A 49 -15.40 2.86 -2.86
N SER A 50 -14.54 3.87 -3.06
CA SER A 50 -13.09 3.67 -3.15
C SER A 50 -12.49 3.27 -1.80
N MET A 51 -12.95 3.88 -0.72
CA MET A 51 -12.52 3.52 0.63
C MET A 51 -12.96 2.10 0.98
N GLU A 52 -14.19 1.73 0.67
CA GLU A 52 -14.72 0.40 0.93
C GLU A 52 -13.94 -0.67 0.15
N ALA A 53 -13.69 -0.42 -1.14
CA ALA A 53 -12.86 -1.31 -1.95
C ALA A 53 -11.45 -1.47 -1.37
N SER A 54 -10.90 -0.39 -0.80
CA SER A 54 -9.60 -0.43 -0.15
C SER A 54 -9.61 -1.25 1.14
N TYR A 55 -10.66 -1.14 1.95
CA TYR A 55 -10.79 -1.95 3.16
C TYR A 55 -10.85 -3.45 2.83
N GLN A 56 -11.56 -3.82 1.78
CA GLN A 56 -11.59 -5.21 1.30
C GLN A 56 -10.20 -5.66 0.83
N ALA A 57 -9.52 -4.81 0.06
CA ALA A 57 -8.16 -5.10 -0.40
C ALA A 57 -7.22 -5.35 0.77
N PHE A 58 -7.26 -4.50 1.81
CA PHE A 58 -6.37 -4.63 2.96
C PHE A 58 -6.71 -5.82 3.85
N THR A 59 -7.97 -6.22 3.90
CA THR A 59 -8.36 -7.48 4.55
C THR A 59 -7.70 -8.67 3.87
N ASP A 60 -7.74 -8.69 2.52
CA ASP A 60 -7.09 -9.74 1.73
C ASP A 60 -5.56 -9.70 1.89
N ILE A 61 -4.98 -8.50 1.84
CA ILE A 61 -3.54 -8.30 1.98
C ILE A 61 -3.05 -8.79 3.33
N GLN A 62 -3.75 -8.48 4.42
CA GLN A 62 -3.39 -8.93 5.75
C GLN A 62 -3.35 -10.46 5.81
N LYS A 63 -4.34 -11.11 5.25
CA LYS A 63 -4.41 -12.57 5.20
C LYS A 63 -3.26 -13.15 4.38
N ILE A 64 -3.01 -12.59 3.20
CA ILE A 64 -1.94 -13.04 2.31
C ILE A 64 -0.57 -12.87 2.97
N ALA A 65 -0.32 -11.71 3.60
CA ALA A 65 0.94 -11.43 4.28
C ALA A 65 1.18 -12.39 5.44
N ASN A 66 0.14 -12.69 6.22
CA ASN A 66 0.22 -13.65 7.33
C ASN A 66 0.52 -15.07 6.83
N GLU A 67 -0.14 -15.51 5.77
CA GLU A 67 0.09 -16.83 5.18
C GLU A 67 1.49 -16.95 4.58
N TYR A 68 2.01 -15.86 4.01
CA TYR A 68 3.38 -15.81 3.49
C TYR A 68 4.42 -15.85 4.60
N GLY A 69 4.04 -15.43 5.80
CA GLY A 69 4.95 -15.31 6.94
C GLY A 69 5.82 -14.06 6.88
N ALA A 70 5.27 -12.95 6.39
CA ALA A 70 6.02 -11.70 6.29
C ALA A 70 6.51 -11.25 7.67
N ASP A 71 7.82 -10.99 7.76
CA ASP A 71 8.44 -10.47 8.98
C ASP A 71 8.18 -8.97 9.14
N TYR A 72 8.07 -8.26 8.03
CA TYR A 72 7.82 -6.82 7.99
C TYR A 72 6.81 -6.49 6.92
N CYS A 73 5.94 -5.51 7.21
CA CYS A 73 4.98 -4.96 6.27
C CYS A 73 5.23 -3.47 6.14
N PHE A 74 5.44 -3.01 4.91
CA PHE A 74 5.65 -1.59 4.61
C PHE A 74 4.57 -1.11 3.66
N GLY A 75 3.98 0.05 3.98
CA GLY A 75 2.99 0.66 3.13
C GLY A 75 3.45 2.03 2.64
N PHE A 76 3.21 2.30 1.37
CA PHE A 76 3.49 3.60 0.74
C PHE A 76 2.21 4.13 0.13
N ALA A 77 1.87 5.38 0.46
CA ALA A 77 0.72 6.05 -0.13
C ALA A 77 1.19 7.27 -0.92
N THR A 78 0.57 7.50 -2.07
CA THR A 78 0.90 8.64 -2.91
C THR A 78 0.29 9.93 -2.36
N SER A 79 0.72 11.07 -2.89
CA SER A 79 0.18 12.38 -2.55
C SER A 79 -1.34 12.49 -2.75
N ALA A 80 -1.91 11.63 -3.64
CA ALA A 80 -3.35 11.59 -3.84
C ALA A 80 -4.12 11.35 -2.56
N VAL A 81 -3.62 10.47 -1.67
CA VAL A 81 -4.25 10.21 -0.38
C VAL A 81 -4.07 11.40 0.57
N ARG A 82 -2.86 11.98 0.60
CA ARG A 82 -2.54 13.10 1.48
C ARG A 82 -3.38 14.33 1.17
N GLU A 83 -3.65 14.59 -0.12
CA GLU A 83 -4.39 15.76 -0.56
C GLU A 83 -5.89 15.68 -0.26
N ALA A 84 -6.41 14.49 0.00
CA ALA A 84 -7.81 14.33 0.33
C ALA A 84 -8.10 14.86 1.74
N ALA A 85 -9.23 15.54 1.92
CA ALA A 85 -9.61 16.09 3.22
C ALA A 85 -9.77 15.00 4.29
N ASN A 86 -10.23 13.81 3.89
CA ASN A 86 -10.40 12.65 4.79
C ASN A 86 -9.27 11.62 4.66
N GLY A 87 -8.15 12.00 4.03
CA GLY A 87 -7.05 11.07 3.75
C GLY A 87 -6.38 10.51 5.00
N LEU A 88 -6.13 11.37 6.01
CA LEU A 88 -5.48 10.92 7.25
C LEU A 88 -6.38 9.95 8.03
N ALA A 89 -7.68 10.24 8.13
CA ALA A 89 -8.63 9.35 8.78
C ALA A 89 -8.71 8.01 8.05
N PHE A 90 -8.67 8.03 6.72
CA PHE A 90 -8.63 6.83 5.90
C PHE A 90 -7.38 5.99 6.20
N MET A 91 -6.20 6.61 6.27
CA MET A 91 -4.95 5.92 6.58
C MET A 91 -4.95 5.29 7.96
N GLU A 92 -5.50 5.98 8.96
CA GLU A 92 -5.64 5.44 10.31
C GLU A 92 -6.52 4.18 10.30
N ARG A 93 -7.61 4.22 9.56
CA ARG A 93 -8.52 3.10 9.43
C ARG A 93 -7.89 1.91 8.70
N ILE A 94 -7.14 2.18 7.64
CA ILE A 94 -6.39 1.14 6.93
C ILE A 94 -5.41 0.45 7.88
N ASN A 95 -4.74 1.19 8.74
CA ASN A 95 -3.80 0.63 9.70
C ASN A 95 -4.47 -0.30 10.73
N GLU A 96 -5.77 -0.12 11.00
CA GLU A 96 -6.53 -1.05 11.83
C GLU A 96 -6.75 -2.40 11.14
N TYR A 97 -6.98 -2.40 9.82
CA TYR A 97 -7.14 -3.62 9.02
C TYR A 97 -5.82 -4.35 8.81
N CYS A 98 -4.75 -3.61 8.62
CA CYS A 98 -3.45 -4.16 8.29
C CYS A 98 -2.35 -3.31 8.93
N PRO A 99 -2.02 -3.59 10.22
CA PRO A 99 -0.97 -2.83 10.91
C PRO A 99 0.37 -2.96 10.19
N MET A 100 0.96 -1.80 9.86
CA MET A 100 2.24 -1.76 9.17
C MET A 100 2.87 -0.38 9.29
N GLU A 101 4.11 -0.26 8.86
CA GLU A 101 4.76 1.04 8.77
C GLU A 101 4.29 1.74 7.49
N TRP A 102 3.62 2.86 7.66
CA TRP A 102 3.08 3.65 6.57
C TRP A 102 3.90 4.89 6.30
N ARG A 103 4.05 5.22 5.02
CA ARG A 103 4.62 6.48 4.56
C ARG A 103 3.79 7.07 3.44
N ILE A 104 3.61 8.38 3.48
CA ILE A 104 3.05 9.15 2.37
C ILE A 104 4.24 9.73 1.63
N LEU A 105 4.43 9.33 0.38
CA LEU A 105 5.61 9.68 -0.40
C LEU A 105 5.30 10.78 -1.41
N SER A 106 6.22 11.74 -1.53
CA SER A 106 6.28 12.64 -2.67
C SER A 106 6.84 11.88 -3.88
N GLY A 107 6.70 12.44 -5.09
CA GLY A 107 7.30 11.85 -6.29
C GLY A 107 8.81 11.62 -6.15
N ALA A 108 9.52 12.54 -5.51
CA ALA A 108 10.96 12.42 -5.29
C ALA A 108 11.30 11.27 -4.33
N GLU A 109 10.50 11.08 -3.29
CA GLU A 109 10.68 9.98 -2.34
C GLU A 109 10.38 8.62 -2.98
N ILE A 110 9.40 8.54 -3.86
CA ILE A 110 9.09 7.34 -4.62
C ILE A 110 10.29 6.96 -5.49
N GLY A 111 10.91 7.91 -6.15
CA GLY A 111 12.12 7.67 -6.95
C GLY A 111 13.26 7.12 -6.10
N ARG A 112 13.47 7.66 -4.91
CA ARG A 112 14.52 7.18 -3.99
C ARG A 112 14.22 5.78 -3.46
N ALA A 113 12.97 5.50 -3.13
CA ALA A 113 12.58 4.17 -2.67
C ALA A 113 12.81 3.11 -3.76
N SER A 114 12.48 3.43 -5.01
CA SER A 114 12.76 2.55 -6.14
C SER A 114 14.26 2.30 -6.33
N CYS A 115 15.09 3.32 -6.13
CA CYS A 115 16.54 3.17 -6.18
C CYS A 115 17.06 2.25 -5.07
N ARG A 116 16.50 2.34 -3.87
CA ARG A 116 16.87 1.47 -2.75
C ARG A 116 16.54 0.01 -2.99
N GLU A 117 15.42 -0.27 -3.63
CA GLU A 117 15.01 -1.63 -3.97
C GLU A 117 15.97 -2.31 -4.95
N ARG A 118 16.76 -1.54 -5.67
CA ARG A 118 17.72 -2.06 -6.65
C ARG A 118 19.08 -2.40 -6.06
N VAL A 119 19.29 -1.98 -4.83
CA VAL A 119 20.53 -2.26 -4.10
C VAL A 119 20.37 -3.49 -3.24
#